data_6098f121b603bfb2b773bfb25a84beea
#
_entry.id   6098f121b603bfb2b773bfb25a84beea
#
_cell.length_a   1.000
_cell.length_b   1.000
_cell.length_c   1.000
_cell.angle_alpha   90.00
_cell.angle_beta   90.00
_cell.angle_gamma   90.00
#
_symmetry.space_group_name_H-M   'P 1'
#
loop_
_entity.id
_entity.type
_entity.pdbx_description
1 polymer ?
#
loop_
_entity_poly.entity_id
_entity_poly.type
_entity_poly.pdbx_seq_one_letter_code
_entity_poly.pdbx_strand_id
1 'polypeptide(L)'
;MLLYEGKAKKIFSTENDNEFVVYYKDDATAFNGEKKAEISSKGILNNKISTIMFEELAKEGIESHFIKSLSDREMLVKKVKILPLEVIVRNITAGSFCKRYGVEEGIVLDQPIFEMSYKNDEFGDPLLNDDHAIALKLATKEEIDFLRSQTLKINEIMKKFFLKMDLKLVDFKLEFGKDVDGNIILADEISPDTCRLWDVNTNEKLDKDRFRRDLGDLVEGYEEVLARLNK
;
A
#
# COMPACT_ATOMS: atom_id res chain seq x y z
N MET A 1 19.65 -8.88 -12.80
CA MET A 1 20.38 -7.58 -12.78
C MET A 1 19.51 -6.55 -12.05
N LEU A 2 20.07 -5.67 -11.19
CA LEU A 2 19.34 -4.59 -10.57
C LEU A 2 18.87 -3.61 -11.64
N LEU A 3 17.56 -3.30 -11.67
CA LEU A 3 16.93 -2.36 -12.59
C LEU A 3 16.59 -1.03 -11.92
N TYR A 4 16.12 -1.10 -10.68
CA TYR A 4 15.68 0.07 -9.93
C TYR A 4 15.86 -0.15 -8.43
N GLU A 5 16.21 0.91 -7.70
CA GLU A 5 16.21 0.93 -6.25
C GLU A 5 15.40 2.13 -5.75
N GLY A 6 14.31 1.81 -5.03
CA GLY A 6 13.47 2.79 -4.34
C GLY A 6 13.77 2.88 -2.84
N LYS A 7 12.90 3.60 -2.12
CA LYS A 7 13.01 3.81 -0.66
C LYS A 7 12.94 2.49 0.13
N ALA A 8 12.01 1.60 -0.25
CA ALA A 8 11.73 0.36 0.50
C ALA A 8 12.02 -0.91 -0.28
N LYS A 9 12.31 -0.84 -1.58
CA LYS A 9 12.41 -2.00 -2.47
C LYS A 9 13.50 -1.86 -3.50
N LYS A 10 13.99 -3.02 -3.97
CA LYS A 10 14.83 -3.16 -5.18
C LYS A 10 14.10 -4.01 -6.19
N ILE A 11 14.23 -3.68 -7.47
CA ILE A 11 13.64 -4.41 -8.58
C ILE A 11 14.75 -5.02 -9.42
N PHE A 12 14.68 -6.32 -9.65
CA PHE A 12 15.64 -7.05 -10.45
C PHE A 12 14.96 -7.67 -11.68
N SER A 13 15.71 -7.74 -12.80
CA SER A 13 15.30 -8.52 -13.96
C SER A 13 15.35 -10.01 -13.64
N THR A 14 14.53 -10.79 -14.35
CA THR A 14 14.59 -12.25 -14.41
C THR A 14 15.08 -12.70 -15.80
N GLU A 15 15.01 -13.99 -16.09
CA GLU A 15 15.20 -14.55 -17.44
C GLU A 15 13.96 -14.33 -18.33
N ASN A 16 12.80 -14.09 -17.72
CA ASN A 16 11.56 -13.75 -18.41
C ASN A 16 11.39 -12.24 -18.45
N ASP A 17 11.42 -11.64 -19.65
CA ASP A 17 11.29 -10.18 -19.82
C ASP A 17 9.97 -9.58 -19.30
N ASN A 18 8.97 -10.44 -19.03
CA ASN A 18 7.65 -10.03 -18.51
C ASN A 18 7.53 -10.19 -16.98
N GLU A 19 8.63 -10.51 -16.30
CA GLU A 19 8.65 -10.74 -14.86
C GLU A 19 9.79 -9.99 -14.18
N PHE A 20 9.56 -9.58 -12.95
CA PHE A 20 10.58 -8.97 -12.08
C PHE A 20 10.64 -9.68 -10.73
N VAL A 21 11.81 -9.61 -10.09
CA VAL A 21 11.96 -9.91 -8.67
C VAL A 21 11.94 -8.61 -7.89
N VAL A 22 11.04 -8.52 -6.93
CA VAL A 22 10.98 -7.43 -5.94
C VAL A 22 11.65 -7.89 -4.66
N TYR A 23 12.68 -7.18 -4.23
CA TYR A 23 13.36 -7.38 -2.95
C TYR A 23 12.92 -6.30 -1.96
N TYR A 24 12.46 -6.70 -0.79
CA TYR A 24 12.01 -5.81 0.28
C TYR A 24 13.17 -5.46 1.22
N LYS A 25 13.45 -4.16 1.33
CA LYS A 25 14.51 -3.58 2.17
C LYS A 25 14.01 -3.38 3.60
N ASP A 26 14.97 -3.26 4.52
CA ASP A 26 14.71 -2.89 5.91
C ASP A 26 14.63 -1.38 6.14
N ASP A 27 14.80 -0.59 5.08
CA ASP A 27 14.69 0.86 5.16
C ASP A 27 13.27 1.31 5.53
N ALA A 28 13.17 2.17 6.53
CA ALA A 28 11.97 2.90 6.90
C ALA A 28 12.17 4.39 6.64
N THR A 29 11.27 4.99 5.87
CA THR A 29 11.27 6.43 5.60
C THR A 29 9.92 7.04 5.92
N ALA A 30 9.91 8.24 6.50
CA ALA A 30 8.72 9.03 6.75
C ALA A 30 8.96 10.50 6.42
N PHE A 31 7.88 11.27 6.22
CA PHE A 31 7.91 12.72 5.95
C PHE A 31 8.82 13.06 4.76
N ASN A 32 8.56 12.44 3.58
CA ASN A 32 9.35 12.60 2.36
C ASN A 32 10.86 12.37 2.53
N GLY A 33 11.22 11.47 3.46
CA GLY A 33 12.61 11.10 3.70
C GLY A 33 13.35 11.94 4.75
N GLU A 34 12.66 12.84 5.46
CA GLU A 34 13.22 13.58 6.59
C GLU A 34 13.56 12.63 7.77
N LYS A 35 12.70 11.62 8.01
CA LYS A 35 12.96 10.59 9.00
C LYS A 35 13.33 9.28 8.30
N LYS A 36 14.52 8.75 8.62
CA LYS A 36 15.06 7.52 8.03
C LYS A 36 15.65 6.64 9.12
N ALA A 37 15.44 5.33 9.00
CA ALA A 37 16.09 4.31 9.81
C ALA A 37 16.19 3.01 9.01
N GLU A 38 17.13 2.16 9.35
CA GLU A 38 17.15 0.76 8.96
C GLU A 38 16.58 -0.05 10.12
N ILE A 39 15.50 -0.81 9.87
CA ILE A 39 14.76 -1.55 10.89
C ILE A 39 14.79 -3.02 10.50
N SER A 40 15.62 -3.79 11.18
CA SER A 40 15.81 -5.23 10.90
C SER A 40 14.48 -5.97 10.86
N SER A 41 14.36 -6.90 9.90
CA SER A 41 13.16 -7.72 9.66
C SER A 41 11.95 -7.00 9.06
N LYS A 42 11.95 -5.67 8.95
CA LYS A 42 10.82 -4.92 8.37
C LYS A 42 10.49 -5.39 6.94
N GLY A 43 11.50 -5.59 6.10
CA GLY A 43 11.31 -6.06 4.73
C GLY A 43 10.73 -7.47 4.67
N ILE A 44 11.16 -8.37 5.57
CA ILE A 44 10.61 -9.72 5.71
C ILE A 44 9.11 -9.66 6.03
N LEU A 45 8.75 -8.87 7.03
CA LEU A 45 7.36 -8.72 7.48
C LEU A 45 6.48 -8.13 6.37
N ASN A 46 6.94 -7.08 5.70
CA ASN A 46 6.20 -6.48 4.59
C ASN A 46 6.01 -7.44 3.42
N ASN A 47 7.03 -8.22 3.04
CA ASN A 47 6.90 -9.23 1.99
C ASN A 47 5.88 -10.32 2.36
N LYS A 48 5.95 -10.86 3.57
CA LYS A 48 5.02 -11.90 4.05
C LYS A 48 3.59 -11.40 4.12
N ILE A 49 3.36 -10.22 4.70
CA ILE A 49 2.03 -9.62 4.80
C ILE A 49 1.48 -9.31 3.40
N SER A 50 2.28 -8.71 2.50
CA SER A 50 1.85 -8.43 1.13
C SER A 50 1.50 -9.71 0.36
N THR A 51 2.25 -10.79 0.55
CA THR A 51 1.96 -12.10 -0.04
C THR A 51 0.58 -12.58 0.37
N ILE A 52 0.28 -12.63 1.68
CA ILE A 52 -1.02 -13.03 2.21
C ILE A 52 -2.14 -12.14 1.62
N MET A 53 -1.92 -10.84 1.56
CA MET A 53 -2.93 -9.90 1.06
C MET A 53 -3.20 -10.08 -0.43
N PHE A 54 -2.17 -10.29 -1.25
CA PHE A 54 -2.36 -10.56 -2.68
C PHE A 54 -3.09 -11.90 -2.92
N GLU A 55 -2.73 -12.93 -2.16
CA GLU A 55 -3.40 -14.23 -2.24
C GLU A 55 -4.88 -14.14 -1.81
N GLU A 56 -5.19 -13.39 -0.76
CA GLU A 56 -6.57 -13.19 -0.31
C GLU A 56 -7.39 -12.40 -1.34
N LEU A 57 -6.83 -11.33 -1.90
CA LEU A 57 -7.49 -10.54 -2.93
C LEU A 57 -7.71 -11.34 -4.22
N ALA A 58 -6.79 -12.24 -4.58
CA ALA A 58 -6.94 -13.13 -5.74
C ALA A 58 -8.13 -14.08 -5.59
N LYS A 59 -8.43 -14.60 -4.37
CA LYS A 59 -9.62 -15.42 -4.09
C LYS A 59 -10.92 -14.67 -4.38
N GLU A 60 -10.91 -13.34 -4.24
CA GLU A 60 -12.05 -12.45 -4.49
C GLU A 60 -12.05 -11.86 -5.92
N GLY A 61 -11.18 -12.40 -6.80
CA GLY A 61 -11.12 -12.00 -8.21
C GLY A 61 -10.48 -10.64 -8.46
N ILE A 62 -9.56 -10.21 -7.59
CA ILE A 62 -8.74 -9.03 -7.84
C ILE A 62 -7.42 -9.47 -8.48
N GLU A 63 -7.18 -9.00 -9.70
CA GLU A 63 -5.92 -9.24 -10.40
C GLU A 63 -4.83 -8.33 -9.87
N SER A 64 -3.63 -8.90 -9.68
CA SER A 64 -2.44 -8.18 -9.24
C SER A 64 -1.19 -8.60 -10.00
N HIS A 65 -0.13 -7.85 -9.79
CA HIS A 65 1.18 -8.19 -10.33
C HIS A 65 1.83 -9.41 -9.63
N PHE A 66 1.33 -9.79 -8.47
CA PHE A 66 1.89 -10.89 -7.68
C PHE A 66 1.79 -12.23 -8.41
N ILE A 67 2.89 -12.97 -8.46
CA ILE A 67 2.96 -14.34 -9.00
C ILE A 67 3.18 -15.33 -7.87
N LYS A 68 4.26 -15.14 -7.09
CA LYS A 68 4.58 -15.98 -5.92
C LYS A 68 5.67 -15.36 -5.06
N SER A 69 5.74 -15.76 -3.79
CA SER A 69 6.89 -15.52 -2.94
C SER A 69 8.06 -16.41 -3.38
N LEU A 70 9.28 -15.88 -3.39
CA LEU A 70 10.51 -16.60 -3.72
C LEU A 70 11.35 -16.90 -2.48
N SER A 71 11.35 -15.97 -1.53
CA SER A 71 12.06 -16.08 -0.26
C SER A 71 11.38 -15.20 0.79
N ASP A 72 11.92 -15.16 2.00
CA ASP A 72 11.41 -14.27 3.05
C ASP A 72 11.37 -12.79 2.62
N ARG A 73 12.24 -12.37 1.68
CA ARG A 73 12.39 -10.98 1.25
C ARG A 73 12.08 -10.72 -0.22
N GLU A 74 11.79 -11.76 -0.98
CA GLU A 74 11.67 -11.64 -2.43
C GLU A 74 10.33 -12.16 -2.92
N MET A 75 9.79 -11.45 -3.88
CA MET A 75 8.53 -11.75 -4.54
C MET A 75 8.73 -11.72 -6.05
N LEU A 76 8.24 -12.73 -6.76
CA LEU A 76 8.13 -12.70 -8.22
C LEU A 76 6.84 -11.99 -8.60
N VAL A 77 6.95 -11.04 -9.50
CA VAL A 77 5.81 -10.23 -9.97
C VAL A 77 5.79 -10.13 -11.48
N LYS A 78 4.59 -9.92 -12.04
CA LYS A 78 4.43 -9.50 -13.44
C LYS A 78 5.07 -8.12 -13.63
N LYS A 79 5.72 -7.93 -14.76
CA LYS A 79 6.19 -6.62 -15.19
C LYS A 79 4.99 -5.73 -15.48
N VAL A 80 4.93 -4.59 -14.83
CA VAL A 80 3.93 -3.57 -15.08
C VAL A 80 4.57 -2.20 -15.24
N LYS A 81 3.95 -1.36 -16.05
CA LYS A 81 4.24 0.07 -16.09
C LYS A 81 3.36 0.76 -15.06
N ILE A 82 3.94 1.14 -13.92
CA ILE A 82 3.22 1.81 -12.84
C ILE A 82 2.55 3.09 -13.38
N LEU A 83 1.28 3.27 -13.03
CA LEU A 83 0.59 4.54 -13.23
C LEU A 83 1.18 5.57 -12.26
N PRO A 84 1.41 6.82 -12.68
CA PRO A 84 2.01 7.83 -11.82
C PRO A 84 1.01 8.41 -10.80
N LEU A 85 0.20 7.54 -10.23
CA LEU A 85 -0.85 7.85 -9.26
C LEU A 85 -0.75 6.92 -8.05
N GLU A 86 -0.83 7.49 -6.87
CA GLU A 86 -1.19 6.76 -5.66
C GLU A 86 -2.69 6.93 -5.43
N VAL A 87 -3.39 5.84 -5.16
CA VAL A 87 -4.81 5.88 -4.79
C VAL A 87 -4.97 5.55 -3.32
N ILE A 88 -5.78 6.34 -2.62
CA ILE A 88 -5.91 6.26 -1.18
C ILE A 88 -7.40 6.11 -0.84
N VAL A 89 -7.72 5.19 0.05
CA VAL A 89 -9.07 5.11 0.66
C VAL A 89 -8.97 5.33 2.15
N ARG A 90 -9.89 6.15 2.67
CA ARG A 90 -10.02 6.42 4.10
C ARG A 90 -11.38 5.98 4.61
N ASN A 91 -11.35 5.13 5.64
CA ASN A 91 -12.53 4.67 6.37
C ASN A 91 -12.68 5.40 7.71
N ILE A 92 -11.56 5.83 8.29
CA ILE A 92 -11.49 6.50 9.59
C ILE A 92 -10.51 7.67 9.43
N THR A 93 -10.81 8.79 10.07
CA THR A 93 -9.95 9.99 10.01
C THR A 93 -8.60 9.72 10.68
N ALA A 94 -7.49 9.95 9.95
CA ALA A 94 -6.14 9.78 10.48
C ALA A 94 -5.09 10.55 9.66
N GLY A 95 -3.93 10.73 10.25
CA GLY A 95 -2.71 11.20 9.59
C GLY A 95 -2.85 12.54 8.87
N SER A 96 -2.47 12.58 7.59
CA SER A 96 -2.48 13.81 6.77
C SER A 96 -3.88 14.37 6.55
N PHE A 97 -4.93 13.54 6.57
CA PHE A 97 -6.31 14.00 6.48
C PHE A 97 -6.68 14.91 7.65
N CYS A 98 -6.41 14.46 8.88
CA CYS A 98 -6.67 15.25 10.07
C CYS A 98 -5.91 16.59 10.05
N LYS A 99 -4.64 16.56 9.62
CA LYS A 99 -3.83 17.78 9.54
C LYS A 99 -4.35 18.78 8.49
N ARG A 100 -4.80 18.29 7.32
CA ARG A 100 -5.29 19.15 6.23
C ARG A 100 -6.62 19.82 6.55
N TYR A 101 -7.52 19.07 7.20
CA TYR A 101 -8.91 19.50 7.37
C TYR A 101 -9.23 19.94 8.80
N GLY A 102 -8.26 19.85 9.74
CA GLY A 102 -8.46 20.26 11.13
C GLY A 102 -9.48 19.41 11.87
N VAL A 103 -9.61 18.12 11.51
CA VAL A 103 -10.55 17.20 12.14
C VAL A 103 -9.83 16.27 13.12
N GLU A 104 -10.55 15.79 14.12
CA GLU A 104 -10.03 14.83 15.10
C GLU A 104 -9.69 13.47 14.44
N GLU A 105 -8.69 12.78 15.00
CA GLU A 105 -8.34 11.41 14.61
C GLU A 105 -9.34 10.42 15.21
N GLY A 106 -9.68 9.38 14.43
CA GLY A 106 -10.48 8.25 14.91
C GLY A 106 -11.99 8.37 14.62
N ILE A 107 -12.42 9.37 13.88
CA ILE A 107 -13.83 9.48 13.46
C ILE A 107 -14.07 8.50 12.31
N VAL A 108 -15.03 7.60 12.50
CA VAL A 108 -15.49 6.69 11.44
C VAL A 108 -16.29 7.49 10.42
N LEU A 109 -15.92 7.37 9.15
CA LEU A 109 -16.60 8.07 8.07
C LEU A 109 -17.85 7.29 7.64
N ASP A 110 -18.95 8.01 7.37
CA ASP A 110 -20.20 7.42 6.90
C ASP A 110 -20.02 6.69 5.56
N GLN A 111 -19.14 7.22 4.71
CA GLN A 111 -18.72 6.61 3.47
C GLN A 111 -17.20 6.71 3.31
N PRO A 112 -16.54 5.72 2.69
CA PRO A 112 -15.12 5.79 2.44
C PRO A 112 -14.79 6.95 1.49
N ILE A 113 -13.72 7.68 1.81
CA ILE A 113 -13.21 8.74 0.93
C ILE A 113 -12.17 8.13 0.00
N PHE A 114 -12.32 8.36 -1.30
CA PHE A 114 -11.33 8.06 -2.32
C PHE A 114 -10.53 9.32 -2.65
N GLU A 115 -9.21 9.25 -2.55
CA GLU A 115 -8.28 10.31 -2.92
C GLU A 115 -7.24 9.78 -3.93
N MET A 116 -6.68 10.68 -4.72
CA MET A 116 -5.51 10.42 -5.57
C MET A 116 -4.40 11.40 -5.26
N SER A 117 -3.15 10.93 -5.35
CA SER A 117 -1.95 11.77 -5.33
C SER A 117 -1.13 11.53 -6.61
N TYR A 118 -0.46 12.58 -7.09
CA TYR A 118 0.57 12.42 -8.10
C TYR A 118 1.79 11.78 -7.46
N LYS A 119 2.13 10.55 -7.91
CA LYS A 119 3.33 9.84 -7.44
C LYS A 119 4.58 10.54 -7.95
N ASN A 120 5.05 11.51 -7.19
CA ASN A 120 6.24 12.29 -7.51
C ASN A 120 6.89 12.81 -6.22
N ASP A 121 7.98 12.14 -5.82
CA ASP A 121 8.73 12.46 -4.60
C ASP A 121 9.25 13.90 -4.56
N GLU A 122 9.64 14.47 -5.72
CA GLU A 122 10.15 15.83 -5.82
C GLU A 122 9.08 16.86 -5.44
N PHE A 123 7.82 16.59 -5.78
CA PHE A 123 6.70 17.47 -5.46
C PHE A 123 5.97 17.09 -4.16
N GLY A 124 6.45 16.06 -3.45
CA GLY A 124 5.86 15.62 -2.18
C GLY A 124 4.50 14.94 -2.34
N ASP A 125 4.30 14.22 -3.44
CA ASP A 125 3.08 13.45 -3.75
C ASP A 125 1.78 14.26 -3.57
N PRO A 126 1.60 15.39 -4.31
CA PRO A 126 0.48 16.29 -4.11
C PRO A 126 -0.85 15.62 -4.45
N LEU A 127 -1.88 15.96 -3.66
CA LEU A 127 -3.24 15.50 -3.94
C LEU A 127 -3.76 16.03 -5.27
N LEU A 128 -4.47 15.16 -5.98
CA LEU A 128 -5.12 15.45 -7.25
C LEU A 128 -6.63 15.19 -7.17
N ASN A 129 -7.40 15.97 -7.92
CA ASN A 129 -8.72 15.57 -8.35
C ASN A 129 -8.67 14.95 -9.78
N ASP A 130 -9.82 14.47 -10.27
CA ASP A 130 -9.92 13.84 -11.59
C ASP A 130 -9.45 14.79 -12.71
N ASP A 131 -9.84 16.07 -12.66
CA ASP A 131 -9.49 17.06 -13.67
C ASP A 131 -7.97 17.33 -13.72
N HIS A 132 -7.31 17.37 -12.56
CA HIS A 132 -5.85 17.49 -12.48
C HIS A 132 -5.17 16.30 -13.15
N ALA A 133 -5.60 15.07 -12.83
CA ALA A 133 -4.99 13.87 -13.38
C ALA A 133 -5.14 13.78 -14.90
N ILE A 134 -6.30 14.20 -15.44
CA ILE A 134 -6.57 14.25 -16.88
C ILE A 134 -5.76 15.35 -17.56
N ALA A 135 -5.78 16.57 -17.02
CA ALA A 135 -5.07 17.71 -17.59
C ALA A 135 -3.56 17.50 -17.65
N LEU A 136 -2.99 16.84 -16.63
CA LEU A 136 -1.58 16.47 -16.56
C LEU A 136 -1.24 15.19 -17.36
N LYS A 137 -2.23 14.55 -18.00
CA LYS A 137 -2.08 13.30 -18.76
C LYS A 137 -1.49 12.14 -17.94
N LEU A 138 -1.81 12.09 -16.65
CA LEU A 138 -1.39 11.03 -15.76
C LEU A 138 -2.28 9.80 -15.91
N ALA A 139 -3.58 10.02 -16.16
CA ALA A 139 -4.57 8.98 -16.45
C ALA A 139 -5.72 9.53 -17.30
N THR A 140 -6.45 8.65 -18.01
CA THR A 140 -7.70 9.01 -18.67
C THR A 140 -8.88 8.95 -17.69
N LYS A 141 -10.03 9.47 -18.10
CA LYS A 141 -11.25 9.39 -17.27
C LYS A 141 -11.65 7.94 -16.99
N GLU A 142 -11.57 7.09 -18.02
CA GLU A 142 -11.89 5.67 -17.93
C GLU A 142 -10.96 4.94 -16.96
N GLU A 143 -9.66 5.27 -16.98
CA GLU A 143 -8.67 4.75 -16.04
C GLU A 143 -8.96 5.19 -14.61
N ILE A 144 -9.33 6.45 -14.40
CA ILE A 144 -9.69 6.97 -13.07
C ILE A 144 -10.96 6.27 -12.54
N ASP A 145 -11.98 6.08 -13.37
CA ASP A 145 -13.21 5.39 -13.00
C ASP A 145 -12.93 3.92 -12.65
N PHE A 146 -12.06 3.26 -13.42
CA PHE A 146 -11.59 1.92 -13.11
C PHE A 146 -10.84 1.87 -11.76
N LEU A 147 -9.86 2.76 -11.54
CA LEU A 147 -9.10 2.84 -10.30
C LEU A 147 -10.02 3.05 -9.10
N ARG A 148 -10.97 3.96 -9.19
CA ARG A 148 -11.97 4.24 -8.14
C ARG A 148 -12.81 3.00 -7.83
N SER A 149 -13.36 2.38 -8.86
CA SER A 149 -14.20 1.18 -8.72
C SER A 149 -13.44 0.02 -8.09
N GLN A 150 -12.25 -0.29 -8.61
CA GLN A 150 -11.43 -1.39 -8.09
C GLN A 150 -10.95 -1.12 -6.66
N THR A 151 -10.49 0.10 -6.38
CA THR A 151 -9.98 0.44 -5.04
C THR A 151 -11.08 0.37 -3.99
N LEU A 152 -12.31 0.81 -4.30
CA LEU A 152 -13.44 0.68 -3.38
C LEU A 152 -13.87 -0.79 -3.20
N LYS A 153 -13.81 -1.61 -4.25
CA LYS A 153 -14.01 -3.07 -4.13
C LYS A 153 -12.97 -3.71 -3.22
N ILE A 154 -11.70 -3.38 -3.42
CA ILE A 154 -10.58 -3.83 -2.58
C ILE A 154 -10.79 -3.39 -1.14
N ASN A 155 -11.22 -2.16 -0.90
CA ASN A 155 -11.52 -1.65 0.44
C ASN A 155 -12.52 -2.54 1.19
N GLU A 156 -13.63 -2.92 0.56
CA GLU A 156 -14.64 -3.75 1.20
C GLU A 156 -14.13 -5.17 1.51
N ILE A 157 -13.29 -5.73 0.64
CA ILE A 157 -12.65 -7.03 0.87
C ILE A 157 -11.67 -6.92 2.06
N MET A 158 -10.77 -5.94 2.01
CA MET A 158 -9.74 -5.75 3.05
C MET A 158 -10.35 -5.42 4.41
N LYS A 159 -11.38 -4.57 4.47
CA LYS A 159 -12.11 -4.27 5.72
C LYS A 159 -12.65 -5.54 6.37
N LYS A 160 -13.34 -6.39 5.57
CA LYS A 160 -13.91 -7.65 6.08
C LYS A 160 -12.82 -8.62 6.51
N PHE A 161 -11.74 -8.70 5.75
CA PHE A 161 -10.63 -9.59 6.05
C PHE A 161 -9.92 -9.17 7.34
N PHE A 162 -9.49 -7.93 7.45
CA PHE A 162 -8.80 -7.43 8.64
C PHE A 162 -9.68 -7.46 9.89
N LEU A 163 -10.99 -7.20 9.75
CA LEU A 163 -11.90 -7.24 10.90
C LEU A 163 -12.01 -8.64 11.51
N LYS A 164 -11.93 -9.71 10.70
CA LYS A 164 -11.88 -11.11 11.21
C LYS A 164 -10.63 -11.39 12.06
N MET A 165 -9.59 -10.57 11.87
CA MET A 165 -8.31 -10.66 12.57
C MET A 165 -8.20 -9.62 13.71
N ASP A 166 -9.33 -9.09 14.18
CA ASP A 166 -9.41 -8.02 15.18
C ASP A 166 -8.59 -6.77 14.83
N LEU A 167 -8.52 -6.44 13.52
CA LEU A 167 -7.85 -5.25 12.99
C LEU A 167 -8.84 -4.32 12.31
N LYS A 168 -8.75 -3.02 12.60
CA LYS A 168 -9.45 -1.96 11.85
C LYS A 168 -8.60 -1.47 10.70
N LEU A 169 -9.11 -1.53 9.49
CA LEU A 169 -8.52 -0.86 8.34
C LEU A 169 -8.94 0.62 8.37
N VAL A 170 -8.03 1.48 8.80
CA VAL A 170 -8.27 2.92 8.95
C VAL A 170 -8.21 3.62 7.59
N ASP A 171 -7.10 3.49 6.93
CA ASP A 171 -6.86 3.95 5.56
C ASP A 171 -5.76 3.11 4.92
N PHE A 172 -5.62 3.24 3.60
CA PHE A 172 -4.54 2.61 2.87
C PHE A 172 -4.25 3.33 1.56
N LYS A 173 -3.04 3.11 1.04
CA LYS A 173 -2.56 3.53 -0.27
C LYS A 173 -2.34 2.30 -1.14
N LEU A 174 -2.79 2.35 -2.38
CA LEU A 174 -2.49 1.37 -3.42
C LEU A 174 -1.84 2.04 -4.62
N GLU A 175 -1.09 1.24 -5.37
CA GLU A 175 -0.58 1.60 -6.69
C GLU A 175 -1.06 0.58 -7.71
N PHE A 176 -1.26 1.03 -8.94
CA PHE A 176 -1.67 0.20 -10.06
C PHE A 176 -0.70 0.36 -11.21
N GLY A 177 -0.62 -0.64 -12.05
CA GLY A 177 0.19 -0.57 -13.25
C GLY A 177 -0.48 -1.27 -14.43
N LYS A 178 -0.03 -0.93 -15.64
CA LYS A 178 -0.44 -1.63 -16.86
C LYS A 178 0.50 -2.79 -17.11
N ASP A 179 -0.07 -3.97 -17.30
CA ASP A 179 0.66 -5.16 -17.73
C ASP A 179 1.05 -5.07 -19.22
N VAL A 180 1.64 -6.14 -19.76
CA VAL A 180 2.11 -6.19 -21.15
C VAL A 180 0.96 -6.14 -22.16
N ASP A 181 -0.24 -6.52 -21.76
CA ASP A 181 -1.46 -6.51 -22.58
C ASP A 181 -2.23 -5.18 -22.44
N GLY A 182 -1.76 -4.29 -21.57
CA GLY A 182 -2.38 -2.99 -21.29
C GLY A 182 -3.46 -3.01 -20.22
N ASN A 183 -3.71 -4.15 -19.56
CA ASN A 183 -4.66 -4.24 -18.47
C ASN A 183 -4.13 -3.54 -17.22
N ILE A 184 -4.99 -2.80 -16.53
CA ILE A 184 -4.63 -2.18 -15.26
C ILE A 184 -4.84 -3.21 -14.15
N ILE A 185 -3.76 -3.54 -13.45
CA ILE A 185 -3.77 -4.49 -12.34
C ILE A 185 -3.14 -3.86 -11.09
N LEU A 186 -3.51 -4.40 -9.92
CA LEU A 186 -2.95 -3.98 -8.64
C LEU A 186 -1.46 -4.31 -8.58
N ALA A 187 -0.67 -3.39 -8.04
CA ALA A 187 0.79 -3.50 -7.95
C ALA A 187 1.31 -3.02 -6.59
N ASP A 188 2.61 -2.80 -6.49
CA ASP A 188 3.34 -2.34 -5.32
C ASP A 188 3.24 -3.32 -4.13
N GLU A 189 2.65 -2.93 -3.02
CA GLU A 189 2.49 -3.75 -1.80
C GLU A 189 1.19 -3.43 -1.08
N ILE A 190 0.78 -4.35 -0.23
CA ILE A 190 -0.25 -4.14 0.80
C ILE A 190 0.35 -4.60 2.12
N SER A 191 0.77 -3.65 2.93
CA SER A 191 1.51 -3.92 4.17
C SER A 191 1.23 -2.82 5.20
N PRO A 192 1.69 -2.96 6.45
CA PRO A 192 1.59 -1.88 7.42
C PRO A 192 2.38 -0.61 7.05
N ASP A 193 3.22 -0.63 6.01
CA ASP A 193 3.82 0.58 5.41
C ASP A 193 2.81 1.40 4.61
N THR A 194 1.85 0.74 3.97
CA THR A 194 0.84 1.35 3.09
C THR A 194 -0.57 1.36 3.68
N CYS A 195 -0.81 0.60 4.76
CA CYS A 195 -2.08 0.54 5.46
C CYS A 195 -1.94 1.05 6.90
N ARG A 196 -2.91 1.84 7.40
CA ARG A 196 -3.09 2.04 8.83
C ARG A 196 -4.00 0.96 9.37
N LEU A 197 -3.45 0.19 10.31
CA LEU A 197 -4.13 -0.92 10.97
C LEU A 197 -4.14 -0.68 12.48
N TRP A 198 -5.33 -0.60 13.06
CA TRP A 198 -5.50 -0.43 14.48
C TRP A 198 -6.17 -1.66 15.10
N ASP A 199 -5.78 -2.01 16.31
CA ASP A 199 -6.48 -3.02 17.10
C ASP A 199 -7.94 -2.60 17.34
N VAL A 200 -8.88 -3.54 17.17
CA VAL A 200 -10.32 -3.25 17.26
C VAL A 200 -10.72 -2.79 18.66
N ASN A 201 -10.10 -3.33 19.70
CA ASN A 201 -10.50 -3.12 21.09
C ASN A 201 -9.77 -1.93 21.73
N THR A 202 -8.47 -1.79 21.45
CA THR A 202 -7.60 -0.81 22.12
C THR A 202 -7.34 0.43 21.30
N ASN A 203 -7.55 0.39 19.96
CA ASN A 203 -7.11 1.39 18.98
C ASN A 203 -5.57 1.53 18.92
N GLU A 204 -4.84 0.56 19.44
CA GLU A 204 -3.39 0.54 19.30
C GLU A 204 -3.00 0.49 17.82
N LYS A 205 -2.00 1.28 17.46
CA LYS A 205 -1.50 1.39 16.09
C LYS A 205 -0.49 0.27 15.84
N LEU A 206 -0.78 -0.57 14.84
CA LEU A 206 0.04 -1.72 14.46
C LEU A 206 0.68 -1.53 13.07
N ASP A 207 0.91 -0.28 12.69
CA ASP A 207 1.36 0.14 11.39
C ASP A 207 2.53 1.14 11.48
N LYS A 208 2.90 1.73 10.34
CA LYS A 208 4.03 2.66 10.22
C LYS A 208 3.90 3.92 11.07
N ASP A 209 2.72 4.24 11.62
CA ASP A 209 2.56 5.36 12.52
C ASP A 209 3.35 5.16 13.83
N ARG A 210 3.68 3.92 14.22
CA ARG A 210 4.64 3.66 15.30
C ARG A 210 5.99 4.33 15.03
N PHE A 211 6.50 4.22 13.80
CA PHE A 211 7.74 4.89 13.38
C PHE A 211 7.55 6.39 13.16
N ARG A 212 6.46 6.81 12.49
CA ARG A 212 6.20 8.22 12.19
C ARG A 212 6.06 9.07 13.45
N ARG A 213 5.48 8.51 14.50
CA ARG A 213 5.03 9.23 15.71
C ARG A 213 5.75 8.80 16.98
N ASP A 214 6.78 7.94 16.87
CA ASP A 214 7.54 7.38 18.00
C ASP A 214 6.63 6.71 19.06
N LEU A 215 5.69 5.86 18.59
CA LEU A 215 4.68 5.21 19.43
C LEU A 215 5.09 3.81 19.92
N GLY A 216 6.35 3.43 19.80
CA GLY A 216 6.86 2.14 20.20
C GLY A 216 7.56 1.37 19.07
N ASP A 217 7.85 0.09 19.29
CA ASP A 217 8.57 -0.76 18.35
C ASP A 217 7.72 -1.05 17.11
N LEU A 218 8.23 -0.66 15.95
CA LEU A 218 7.57 -0.89 14.67
C LEU A 218 7.51 -2.38 14.33
N VAL A 219 8.61 -3.12 14.60
CA VAL A 219 8.70 -4.55 14.28
C VAL A 219 7.66 -5.33 15.07
N GLU A 220 7.53 -5.06 16.37
CA GLU A 220 6.51 -5.68 17.20
C GLU A 220 5.09 -5.50 16.64
N GLY A 221 4.76 -4.28 16.18
CA GLY A 221 3.47 -4.04 15.54
C GLY A 221 3.25 -4.85 14.25
N TYR A 222 4.28 -4.98 13.41
CA TYR A 222 4.20 -5.75 12.16
C TYR A 222 4.17 -7.26 12.43
N GLU A 223 4.91 -7.74 13.42
CA GLU A 223 4.85 -9.14 13.87
C GLU A 223 3.47 -9.50 14.39
N GLU A 224 2.84 -8.63 15.18
CA GLU A 224 1.47 -8.82 15.66
C GLU A 224 0.48 -8.88 14.48
N VAL A 225 0.59 -7.99 13.49
CA VAL A 225 -0.24 -8.05 12.28
C VAL A 225 -0.03 -9.41 11.59
N LEU A 226 1.21 -9.81 11.31
CA LEU A 226 1.51 -11.08 10.65
C LEU A 226 0.99 -12.29 11.45
N ALA A 227 1.15 -12.28 12.78
CA ALA A 227 0.66 -13.35 13.65
C ALA A 227 -0.87 -13.48 13.58
N ARG A 228 -1.59 -12.36 13.50
CA ARG A 228 -3.05 -12.37 13.34
C ARG A 228 -3.48 -12.87 11.96
N LEU A 229 -2.77 -12.51 10.91
CA LEU A 229 -3.08 -12.96 9.54
C LEU A 229 -2.86 -14.46 9.31
N ASN A 230 -2.08 -15.12 10.17
CA ASN A 230 -1.80 -16.56 10.11
C ASN A 230 -2.74 -17.41 11.00
N LYS A 231 -3.75 -16.81 11.62
CA LYS A 231 -4.78 -17.53 12.41
C LYS A 231 -5.87 -18.09 11.52
#